data_0d35fa8e03c72a15b2925614eb77556d
#
_entry.id   0d35fa8e03c72a15b2925614eb77556d
#
_cell.length_a   1.000
_cell.length_b   1.000
_cell.length_c   1.000
_cell.angle_alpha   90.00
_cell.angle_beta   90.00
_cell.angle_gamma   90.00
#
_symmetry.space_group_name_H-M   'P 1'
#
loop_
_entity.id
_entity.type
_entity.pdbx_description
1 polymer ?
#
loop_
_entity_poly.entity_id
_entity_poly.type
_entity_poly.pdbx_seq_one_letter_code
_entity_poly.pdbx_strand_id
1 'polypeptide(L)'
;MIGLLLLALLAQVEVASAQEREWATSLYVAQISGEEGWEDVMVNPAFSEYEDDYLVVAALSTEYAHYRGGALQLEAEGQVAYNFGEQHHWEFNVVPIVARWLEFPWNQTVATTAAIGMGLSYATNVPEIEVELEGESQKLMVYWLAEITAGPVDAPWSVLLRLHHRSVAYGLFGEEGGMNGVGLGLRYRF
;
A
#
# COMPACT_ATOMS: atom_id res chain seq x y z
N MET A 1 -27.12 16.34 -13.32
CA MET A 1 -26.29 17.03 -12.31
C MET A 1 -25.01 16.26 -11.94
N ILE A 2 -24.98 14.95 -11.96
CA ILE A 2 -23.78 14.13 -11.63
C ILE A 2 -22.66 14.30 -12.67
N GLY A 3 -22.98 14.44 -13.95
CA GLY A 3 -21.97 14.61 -15.02
C GLY A 3 -21.19 15.94 -15.01
N LEU A 4 -21.76 17.01 -14.46
CA LEU A 4 -21.07 18.30 -14.32
C LEU A 4 -20.09 18.32 -13.14
N LEU A 5 -20.33 17.54 -12.10
CA LEU A 5 -19.40 17.38 -10.97
C LEU A 5 -18.14 16.58 -11.34
N LEU A 6 -18.26 15.57 -12.21
CA LEU A 6 -17.11 14.82 -12.74
C LEU A 6 -16.23 15.70 -13.66
N LEU A 7 -16.83 16.56 -14.48
CA LEU A 7 -16.09 17.49 -15.35
C LEU A 7 -15.37 18.60 -14.56
N ALA A 8 -15.93 19.05 -13.44
CA ALA A 8 -15.28 20.04 -12.57
C ALA A 8 -14.09 19.46 -11.76
N LEU A 9 -14.08 18.15 -11.48
CA LEU A 9 -12.93 17.47 -10.86
C LEU A 9 -11.77 17.31 -11.84
N LEU A 10 -12.02 17.14 -13.12
CA LEU A 10 -10.98 16.97 -14.15
C LEU A 10 -10.26 18.28 -14.52
N ALA A 11 -10.83 19.45 -14.20
CA ALA A 11 -10.27 20.75 -14.56
C ALA A 11 -9.12 21.26 -13.67
N GLN A 12 -8.67 20.47 -12.67
CA GLN A 12 -7.58 20.84 -11.75
C GLN A 12 -6.50 19.76 -11.64
N VAL A 13 -6.23 19.04 -12.73
CA VAL A 13 -5.13 18.09 -12.79
C VAL A 13 -3.87 18.82 -13.22
N GLU A 14 -2.91 18.98 -12.34
CA GLU A 14 -1.56 19.37 -12.68
C GLU A 14 -0.72 18.08 -12.85
N VAL A 15 -0.33 17.78 -14.10
CA VAL A 15 0.55 16.66 -14.39
C VAL A 15 1.98 17.11 -14.16
N ALA A 16 2.68 16.46 -13.24
CA ALA A 16 4.09 16.73 -12.98
C ALA A 16 4.93 16.49 -14.23
N SER A 17 5.83 17.44 -14.57
CA SER A 17 6.80 17.25 -15.64
C SER A 17 7.81 16.17 -15.25
N ALA A 18 8.41 15.48 -16.22
CA ALA A 18 9.39 14.41 -15.95
C ALA A 18 10.63 14.90 -15.16
N GLN A 19 10.87 16.21 -15.14
CA GLN A 19 12.00 16.85 -14.49
C GLN A 19 11.72 17.29 -13.04
N GLU A 20 10.44 17.26 -12.62
CA GLU A 20 9.97 17.68 -11.29
C GLU A 20 9.37 16.54 -10.48
N ARG A 21 9.46 15.29 -10.98
CA ARG A 21 8.89 14.13 -10.29
C ARG A 21 9.69 13.79 -9.05
N GLU A 22 9.04 13.81 -7.92
CA GLU A 22 9.59 13.24 -6.70
C GLU A 22 9.57 11.71 -6.75
N TRP A 23 10.66 11.13 -6.29
CA TRP A 23 10.78 9.69 -6.07
C TRP A 23 10.82 9.41 -4.59
N ALA A 24 10.33 8.25 -4.21
CA ALA A 24 10.49 7.77 -2.86
C ALA A 24 10.76 6.27 -2.85
N THR A 25 11.60 5.86 -1.90
CA THR A 25 11.78 4.43 -1.59
C THR A 25 11.20 4.14 -0.22
N SER A 26 10.61 2.95 -0.06
CA SER A 26 10.15 2.45 1.23
C SER A 26 10.77 1.08 1.50
N LEU A 27 11.15 0.87 2.76
CA LEU A 27 11.60 -0.43 3.24
C LEU A 27 10.83 -0.74 4.53
N TYR A 28 10.14 -1.86 4.57
CA TYR A 28 9.35 -2.27 5.74
C TYR A 28 9.36 -3.78 5.95
N VAL A 29 9.08 -4.17 7.18
CA VAL A 29 8.77 -5.55 7.55
C VAL A 29 7.32 -5.61 7.94
N ALA A 30 6.58 -6.59 7.43
CA ALA A 30 5.21 -6.86 7.79
C ALA A 30 5.07 -8.26 8.40
N GLN A 31 4.16 -8.40 9.34
CA GLN A 31 3.72 -9.69 9.88
C GLN A 31 2.34 -10.00 9.33
N ILE A 32 2.11 -11.24 8.95
CA ILE A 32 0.82 -11.69 8.43
C ILE A 32 -0.17 -11.83 9.59
N SER A 33 -1.38 -11.35 9.40
CA SER A 33 -2.49 -11.49 10.34
C SER A 33 -3.30 -12.72 9.98
N GLY A 34 -3.71 -13.48 10.97
CA GLY A 34 -4.67 -14.56 10.87
C GLY A 34 -6.13 -14.11 10.77
N GLU A 35 -6.38 -12.78 10.82
CA GLU A 35 -7.73 -12.22 10.67
C GLU A 35 -8.19 -12.28 9.20
N GLU A 36 -9.40 -12.77 8.96
CA GLU A 36 -10.01 -12.84 7.63
C GLU A 36 -10.29 -11.43 7.06
N GLY A 37 -10.79 -10.51 7.91
CA GLY A 37 -11.17 -9.16 7.53
C GLY A 37 -10.01 -8.16 7.61
N TRP A 38 -9.70 -7.46 6.51
CA TRP A 38 -8.73 -6.35 6.53
C TRP A 38 -9.19 -5.18 7.41
N GLU A 39 -10.51 -4.99 7.58
CA GLU A 39 -11.11 -3.98 8.46
C GLU A 39 -10.78 -4.20 9.92
N ASP A 40 -10.74 -5.45 10.40
CA ASP A 40 -10.39 -5.80 11.77
C ASP A 40 -8.94 -5.43 12.04
N VAL A 41 -8.06 -5.79 11.12
CA VAL A 41 -6.62 -5.47 11.16
C VAL A 41 -6.36 -3.96 11.11
N MET A 42 -7.10 -3.21 10.29
CA MET A 42 -6.95 -1.75 10.20
C MET A 42 -7.41 -1.01 11.45
N VAL A 43 -8.54 -1.45 12.03
CA VAL A 43 -9.13 -0.77 13.20
C VAL A 43 -8.35 -1.08 14.47
N ASN A 44 -7.79 -2.27 14.57
CA ASN A 44 -7.19 -2.73 15.82
C ASN A 44 -5.89 -3.56 15.65
N PRO A 45 -4.89 -3.06 14.89
CA PRO A 45 -3.70 -3.84 14.55
C PRO A 45 -2.90 -4.35 15.76
N ALA A 46 -3.03 -3.70 16.92
CA ALA A 46 -2.31 -4.10 18.14
C ALA A 46 -2.96 -5.29 18.86
N PHE A 47 -4.17 -5.70 18.47
CA PHE A 47 -4.93 -6.79 19.13
C PHE A 47 -5.36 -7.87 18.14
N SER A 48 -5.00 -7.74 16.85
CA SER A 48 -5.18 -8.80 15.87
C SER A 48 -4.32 -10.01 16.22
N GLU A 49 -4.78 -11.20 15.83
CA GLU A 49 -3.97 -12.41 15.89
C GLU A 49 -2.98 -12.41 14.73
N TYR A 50 -1.73 -12.79 14.99
CA TYR A 50 -0.66 -12.77 13.99
C TYR A 50 -0.05 -14.16 13.86
N GLU A 51 0.27 -14.53 12.62
CA GLU A 51 0.96 -15.76 12.27
C GLU A 51 2.48 -15.59 12.36
N ASP A 52 3.22 -16.70 12.40
CA ASP A 52 4.69 -16.71 12.40
C ASP A 52 5.27 -16.56 10.97
N ASP A 53 4.56 -15.81 10.13
CA ASP A 53 4.93 -15.46 8.77
C ASP A 53 5.11 -13.95 8.57
N TYR A 54 6.15 -13.61 7.85
CA TYR A 54 6.62 -12.24 7.68
C TYR A 54 6.97 -11.92 6.24
N LEU A 55 6.92 -10.63 5.90
CA LEU A 55 7.43 -10.10 4.65
C LEU A 55 8.48 -9.02 4.93
N VAL A 56 9.59 -9.03 4.20
CA VAL A 56 10.43 -7.86 4.02
C VAL A 56 10.18 -7.29 2.64
N VAL A 57 9.87 -5.99 2.56
CA VAL A 57 9.43 -5.34 1.33
C VAL A 57 10.27 -4.12 1.03
N ALA A 58 10.78 -4.04 -0.20
CA ALA A 58 11.36 -2.84 -0.78
C ALA A 58 10.41 -2.30 -1.86
N ALA A 59 10.09 -1.01 -1.79
CA ALA A 59 9.21 -0.33 -2.72
C ALA A 59 9.89 0.91 -3.31
N LEU A 60 9.58 1.21 -4.57
CA LEU A 60 9.95 2.43 -5.25
C LEU A 60 8.70 3.07 -5.82
N SER A 61 8.46 4.33 -5.48
CA SER A 61 7.32 5.10 -5.97
C SER A 61 7.76 6.39 -6.65
N THR A 62 6.94 6.87 -7.59
CA THR A 62 7.10 8.17 -8.24
C THR A 62 5.75 8.83 -8.38
N GLU A 63 5.70 10.13 -8.10
CA GLU A 63 4.52 10.93 -8.35
C GLU A 63 4.34 11.21 -9.85
N TYR A 64 3.09 11.39 -10.27
CA TYR A 64 2.78 11.75 -11.65
C TYR A 64 1.66 12.79 -11.78
N ALA A 65 0.91 13.07 -10.73
CA ALA A 65 -0.14 14.09 -10.74
C ALA A 65 -0.47 14.63 -9.35
N HIS A 66 -0.93 15.85 -9.29
CA HIS A 66 -1.45 16.53 -8.11
C HIS A 66 -2.86 17.05 -8.33
N TYR A 67 -3.63 17.10 -7.25
CA TYR A 67 -4.98 17.64 -7.20
C TYR A 67 -5.14 18.53 -5.98
N ARG A 68 -6.18 19.37 -6.00
CA ARG A 68 -6.56 20.23 -4.88
C ARG A 68 -5.43 21.15 -4.40
N GLY A 69 -4.66 21.74 -5.34
CA GLY A 69 -3.55 22.63 -4.99
C GLY A 69 -2.39 21.90 -4.32
N GLY A 70 -2.20 20.60 -4.59
CA GLY A 70 -1.13 19.79 -4.04
C GLY A 70 -1.52 18.95 -2.82
N ALA A 71 -2.73 19.10 -2.27
CA ALA A 71 -3.16 18.32 -1.10
C ALA A 71 -3.30 16.83 -1.36
N LEU A 72 -3.62 16.43 -2.60
CA LEU A 72 -3.73 15.04 -3.03
C LEU A 72 -2.73 14.77 -4.14
N GLN A 73 -1.84 13.83 -3.91
CA GLN A 73 -0.82 13.36 -4.83
C GLN A 73 -1.18 11.98 -5.37
N LEU A 74 -0.95 11.76 -6.68
CA LEU A 74 -1.03 10.44 -7.28
C LEU A 74 0.38 9.93 -7.57
N GLU A 75 0.64 8.70 -7.11
CA GLU A 75 1.90 7.98 -7.30
C GLU A 75 1.65 6.65 -8.03
N ALA A 76 2.69 6.16 -8.73
CA ALA A 76 2.81 4.77 -9.12
C ALA A 76 3.91 4.12 -8.28
N GLU A 77 3.70 2.87 -7.84
CA GLU A 77 4.64 2.16 -6.98
C GLU A 77 4.90 0.74 -7.51
N GLY A 78 6.17 0.33 -7.50
CA GLY A 78 6.60 -1.05 -7.70
C GLY A 78 7.22 -1.60 -6.43
N GLN A 79 6.95 -2.87 -6.12
CA GLN A 79 7.45 -3.51 -4.90
C GLN A 79 8.05 -4.87 -5.19
N VAL A 80 9.06 -5.22 -4.39
CA VAL A 80 9.59 -6.58 -4.28
C VAL A 80 9.50 -6.97 -2.82
N ALA A 81 8.82 -8.07 -2.54
CA ALA A 81 8.70 -8.63 -1.22
C ALA A 81 9.31 -10.03 -1.17
N TYR A 82 9.87 -10.39 -0.04
CA TYR A 82 10.28 -11.74 0.29
C TYR A 82 9.55 -12.20 1.53
N ASN A 83 8.77 -13.27 1.36
CA ASN A 83 8.04 -13.92 2.43
C ASN A 83 8.95 -14.91 3.12
N PHE A 84 8.96 -14.91 4.46
CA PHE A 84 9.77 -15.80 5.30
C PHE A 84 9.05 -16.09 6.62
N GLY A 85 9.37 -17.23 7.20
CA GLY A 85 8.71 -17.81 8.35
C GLY A 85 8.44 -19.28 8.06
N GLU A 86 7.20 -19.69 8.06
CA GLU A 86 6.78 -21.02 7.66
C GLU A 86 6.80 -21.24 6.16
N GLN A 87 6.65 -20.17 5.36
CA GLN A 87 6.73 -20.18 3.90
C GLN A 87 7.89 -19.33 3.36
N HIS A 88 8.34 -19.65 2.15
CA HIS A 88 9.44 -18.93 1.50
C HIS A 88 9.15 -18.70 0.01
N HIS A 89 8.85 -17.45 -0.39
CA HIS A 89 8.65 -17.09 -1.79
C HIS A 89 8.87 -15.59 -2.02
N TRP A 90 9.04 -15.21 -3.29
CA TRP A 90 9.07 -13.82 -3.71
C TRP A 90 7.68 -13.37 -4.16
N GLU A 91 7.39 -12.10 -3.91
CA GLU A 91 6.20 -11.41 -4.36
C GLU A 91 6.59 -10.11 -5.06
N PHE A 92 5.93 -9.83 -6.16
CA PHE A 92 6.13 -8.64 -6.98
C PHE A 92 4.80 -7.90 -7.12
N ASN A 93 4.78 -6.63 -6.67
CA ASN A 93 3.59 -5.81 -6.72
C ASN A 93 3.77 -4.63 -7.67
N VAL A 94 2.78 -4.36 -8.48
CA VAL A 94 2.69 -3.17 -9.32
C VAL A 94 1.42 -2.42 -8.96
N VAL A 95 1.57 -1.20 -8.48
CA VAL A 95 0.49 -0.35 -7.98
C VAL A 95 0.45 0.91 -8.83
N PRO A 96 -0.32 0.93 -9.93
CA PRO A 96 -0.34 2.05 -10.86
C PRO A 96 -0.96 3.31 -10.27
N ILE A 97 -1.78 3.16 -9.22
CA ILE A 97 -2.47 4.27 -8.57
C ILE A 97 -2.30 4.14 -7.07
N VAL A 98 -1.57 5.06 -6.48
CA VAL A 98 -1.55 5.35 -5.05
C VAL A 98 -2.03 6.78 -4.87
N ALA A 99 -3.14 6.98 -4.18
CA ALA A 99 -3.67 8.29 -3.83
C ALA A 99 -3.16 8.65 -2.43
N ARG A 100 -2.31 9.68 -2.35
CA ARG A 100 -1.69 10.14 -1.09
C ARG A 100 -2.22 11.51 -0.72
N TRP A 101 -2.82 11.59 0.47
CA TRP A 101 -3.23 12.83 1.11
C TRP A 101 -2.06 13.44 1.90
N LEU A 102 -1.76 14.72 1.67
CA LEU A 102 -0.59 15.41 2.22
C LEU A 102 -0.94 16.47 3.27
N GLU A 103 -2.22 16.80 3.48
CA GLU A 103 -2.60 17.89 4.36
C GLU A 103 -3.33 17.40 5.62
N PHE A 104 -2.64 17.48 6.74
CA PHE A 104 -3.24 17.30 8.06
C PHE A 104 -3.06 18.58 8.88
N PRO A 105 -3.99 18.91 9.78
CA PRO A 105 -3.93 20.17 10.57
C PRO A 105 -2.65 20.35 11.39
N TRP A 106 -1.96 19.25 11.70
CA TRP A 106 -0.73 19.22 12.51
C TRP A 106 0.56 19.09 11.70
N ASN A 107 0.51 19.13 10.37
CA ASN A 107 1.70 18.95 9.52
C ASN A 107 2.79 20.01 9.70
N GLN A 108 2.49 21.11 10.41
CA GLN A 108 3.51 22.08 10.82
C GLN A 108 4.39 21.56 11.98
N THR A 109 3.98 20.50 12.67
CA THR A 109 4.70 19.90 13.81
C THR A 109 5.24 18.53 13.47
N VAL A 110 4.43 17.69 12.83
CA VAL A 110 4.77 16.34 12.37
C VAL A 110 4.25 16.15 10.96
N ALA A 111 5.16 16.00 9.99
CA ALA A 111 4.79 15.75 8.62
C ALA A 111 4.10 14.38 8.51
N THR A 112 2.78 14.40 8.29
CA THR A 112 1.93 13.20 8.23
C THR A 112 1.33 13.08 6.85
N THR A 113 1.29 11.87 6.30
CA THR A 113 0.54 11.57 5.07
C THR A 113 -0.30 10.30 5.26
N ALA A 114 -1.40 10.20 4.53
CA ALA A 114 -2.17 8.95 4.42
C ALA A 114 -2.32 8.56 2.95
N ALA A 115 -2.20 7.29 2.64
CA ALA A 115 -2.31 6.81 1.28
C ALA A 115 -3.15 5.54 1.19
N ILE A 116 -3.80 5.38 0.04
CA ILE A 116 -4.42 4.13 -0.39
C ILE A 116 -4.01 3.85 -1.83
N GLY A 117 -3.69 2.61 -2.15
CA GLY A 117 -3.28 2.21 -3.48
C GLY A 117 -3.84 0.85 -3.88
N MET A 118 -3.97 0.64 -5.19
CA MET A 118 -4.50 -0.60 -5.75
C MET A 118 -3.72 -1.00 -7.01
N GLY A 119 -3.48 -2.30 -7.14
CA GLY A 119 -2.75 -2.88 -8.25
C GLY A 119 -2.83 -4.40 -8.31
N LEU A 120 -1.75 -5.01 -8.76
CA LEU A 120 -1.63 -6.46 -8.91
C LEU A 120 -0.43 -6.96 -8.11
N SER A 121 -0.57 -8.16 -7.55
CA SER A 121 0.47 -8.93 -6.89
C SER A 121 0.69 -10.25 -7.62
N TYR A 122 1.94 -10.61 -7.81
CA TYR A 122 2.36 -11.92 -8.32
C TYR A 122 3.32 -12.59 -7.35
N ALA A 123 2.93 -13.75 -6.81
CA ALA A 123 3.76 -14.61 -5.98
C ALA A 123 4.44 -15.71 -6.84
N THR A 124 5.71 -16.01 -6.58
CA THR A 124 6.45 -17.05 -7.31
C THR A 124 5.94 -18.46 -7.00
N ASN A 125 5.40 -18.65 -5.80
CA ASN A 125 4.66 -19.86 -5.40
C ASN A 125 3.24 -19.47 -5.02
N VAL A 126 2.33 -20.43 -4.95
CA VAL A 126 1.05 -20.23 -4.27
C VAL A 126 1.37 -20.12 -2.77
N PRO A 127 0.99 -19.01 -2.09
CA PRO A 127 1.28 -18.85 -0.68
C PRO A 127 0.56 -19.88 0.18
N GLU A 128 1.32 -20.65 0.96
CA GLU A 128 0.79 -21.72 1.80
C GLU A 128 -0.11 -21.15 2.90
N ILE A 129 0.29 -20.02 3.50
CA ILE A 129 -0.48 -19.37 4.56
C ILE A 129 -1.86 -18.91 4.08
N GLU A 130 -1.97 -18.40 2.84
CA GLU A 130 -3.26 -18.01 2.28
C GLU A 130 -4.18 -19.22 2.07
N VAL A 131 -3.59 -20.37 1.70
CA VAL A 131 -4.35 -21.63 1.58
C VAL A 131 -4.79 -22.13 2.96
N GLU A 132 -3.98 -21.96 4.00
CA GLU A 132 -4.32 -22.37 5.35
C GLU A 132 -5.43 -21.51 5.95
N LEU A 133 -5.39 -20.19 5.72
CA LEU A 133 -6.36 -19.25 6.27
C LEU A 133 -7.69 -19.24 5.49
N GLU A 134 -7.64 -19.34 4.15
CA GLU A 134 -8.79 -19.08 3.27
C GLU A 134 -9.22 -20.34 2.48
N GLY A 135 -8.49 -21.44 2.55
CA GLY A 135 -8.77 -22.67 1.83
C GLY A 135 -8.16 -22.76 0.44
N GLU A 136 -8.01 -21.63 -0.26
CA GLU A 136 -7.42 -21.51 -1.59
C GLU A 136 -6.49 -20.30 -1.70
N SER A 137 -5.65 -20.28 -2.71
CA SER A 137 -4.88 -19.09 -3.10
C SER A 137 -4.44 -19.15 -4.56
N GLN A 138 -4.04 -17.98 -5.11
CA GLN A 138 -3.57 -17.82 -6.48
C GLN A 138 -2.25 -17.06 -6.51
N LYS A 139 -1.39 -17.38 -7.51
CA LYS A 139 -0.15 -16.63 -7.71
C LYS A 139 -0.40 -15.18 -8.10
N LEU A 140 -1.40 -14.92 -8.95
CA LEU A 140 -1.78 -13.58 -9.38
C LEU A 140 -3.08 -13.18 -8.70
N MET A 141 -3.02 -12.07 -7.95
CA MET A 141 -4.16 -11.54 -7.21
C MET A 141 -4.19 -10.01 -7.28
N VAL A 142 -5.27 -9.41 -6.82
CA VAL A 142 -5.30 -7.97 -6.57
C VAL A 142 -4.46 -7.68 -5.34
N TYR A 143 -3.69 -6.62 -5.44
CA TYR A 143 -2.96 -6.00 -4.34
C TYR A 143 -3.58 -4.66 -4.00
N TRP A 144 -3.73 -4.36 -2.72
CA TRP A 144 -3.98 -3.01 -2.28
C TRP A 144 -3.24 -2.68 -0.98
N LEU A 145 -3.02 -1.40 -0.76
CA LEU A 145 -2.36 -0.91 0.43
C LEU A 145 -3.15 0.24 1.05
N ALA A 146 -3.07 0.34 2.38
CA ALA A 146 -3.35 1.54 3.13
C ALA A 146 -2.11 1.90 3.93
N GLU A 147 -1.72 3.18 3.96
CA GLU A 147 -0.50 3.62 4.59
C GLU A 147 -0.70 4.93 5.35
N ILE A 148 -0.07 5.04 6.50
CA ILE A 148 0.14 6.31 7.20
C ILE A 148 1.65 6.49 7.38
N THR A 149 2.14 7.70 7.10
CA THR A 149 3.52 8.07 7.40
C THR A 149 3.57 9.24 8.37
N ALA A 150 4.61 9.27 9.21
CA ALA A 150 4.88 10.37 10.11
C ALA A 150 6.39 10.60 10.23
N GLY A 151 6.82 11.87 10.20
CA GLY A 151 8.24 12.22 10.30
C GLY A 151 8.47 13.67 10.65
N PRO A 152 9.74 14.08 10.81
CA PRO A 152 10.07 15.49 11.00
C PRO A 152 9.71 16.32 9.76
N VAL A 153 9.25 17.56 9.96
CA VAL A 153 8.73 18.41 8.87
C VAL A 153 9.76 18.66 7.77
N ASP A 154 11.02 18.85 8.14
CA ASP A 154 12.11 19.21 7.22
C ASP A 154 12.99 18.01 6.84
N ALA A 155 12.57 16.78 7.17
CA ALA A 155 13.34 15.59 6.85
C ALA A 155 12.81 14.88 5.58
N PRO A 156 13.71 14.28 4.77
CA PRO A 156 13.29 13.49 3.63
C PRO A 156 12.75 12.11 4.02
N TRP A 157 12.84 11.70 5.28
CA TRP A 157 12.40 10.40 5.76
C TRP A 157 11.20 10.50 6.70
N SER A 158 10.42 9.43 6.72
CA SER A 158 9.30 9.23 7.66
C SER A 158 9.21 7.76 8.05
N VAL A 159 8.69 7.51 9.24
CA VAL A 159 8.21 6.18 9.63
C VAL A 159 6.93 5.90 8.87
N LEU A 160 6.73 4.68 8.40
CA LEU A 160 5.49 4.22 7.79
C LEU A 160 4.86 3.09 8.59
N LEU A 161 3.53 3.10 8.66
CA LEU A 161 2.69 1.97 9.01
C LEU A 161 1.85 1.65 7.78
N ARG A 162 1.88 0.38 7.31
CA ARG A 162 1.24 -0.04 6.07
C ARG A 162 0.47 -1.34 6.26
N LEU A 163 -0.75 -1.37 5.76
CA LEU A 163 -1.47 -2.61 5.47
C LEU A 163 -1.06 -3.06 4.06
N HIS A 164 -0.56 -4.29 3.97
CA HIS A 164 -0.21 -5.00 2.76
C HIS A 164 -1.26 -6.09 2.54
N HIS A 165 -2.13 -5.92 1.56
CA HIS A 165 -3.26 -6.82 1.37
C HIS A 165 -3.28 -7.41 -0.04
N ARG A 166 -3.47 -8.73 -0.09
CA ARG A 166 -3.75 -9.49 -1.31
C ARG A 166 -5.14 -10.09 -1.22
N SER A 167 -5.87 -10.13 -2.34
CA SER A 167 -7.17 -10.80 -2.39
C SER A 167 -7.58 -11.19 -3.80
N VAL A 168 -8.51 -12.12 -3.90
CA VAL A 168 -9.18 -12.52 -5.15
C VAL A 168 -10.12 -11.46 -5.71
N ALA A 169 -10.33 -10.33 -5.02
CA ALA A 169 -11.19 -9.21 -5.42
C ALA A 169 -12.61 -9.68 -5.82
N TYR A 170 -13.31 -10.28 -4.89
CA TYR A 170 -14.68 -10.78 -5.08
C TYR A 170 -14.84 -11.78 -6.24
N GLY A 171 -13.86 -12.68 -6.39
CA GLY A 171 -13.91 -13.73 -7.38
C GLY A 171 -13.30 -13.39 -8.75
N LEU A 172 -12.60 -12.25 -8.87
CA LEU A 172 -11.94 -11.88 -10.13
C LEU A 172 -10.74 -12.79 -10.46
N PHE A 173 -10.02 -13.24 -9.44
CA PHE A 173 -8.80 -14.05 -9.55
C PHE A 173 -8.91 -15.45 -8.91
N GLY A 174 -10.05 -15.85 -8.39
CA GLY A 174 -10.28 -17.11 -7.69
C GLY A 174 -11.58 -17.04 -6.88
N GLU A 175 -11.98 -18.14 -6.26
CA GLU A 175 -13.17 -18.18 -5.41
C GLU A 175 -12.85 -17.62 -4.00
N GLU A 176 -11.69 -18.04 -3.45
CA GLU A 176 -11.19 -17.67 -2.13
C GLU A 176 -9.71 -17.35 -2.19
N GLY A 177 -9.15 -16.78 -1.12
CA GLY A 177 -7.74 -16.48 -0.97
C GLY A 177 -7.46 -15.00 -0.72
N GLY A 178 -6.42 -14.77 0.05
CA GLY A 178 -5.93 -13.47 0.43
C GLY A 178 -5.13 -13.50 1.71
N MET A 179 -4.45 -12.39 1.99
CA MET A 179 -3.77 -12.18 3.26
C MET A 179 -3.74 -10.71 3.64
N ASN A 180 -3.62 -10.47 4.93
CA ASN A 180 -3.41 -9.17 5.53
C ASN A 180 -2.04 -9.14 6.21
N GLY A 181 -1.16 -8.23 5.81
CA GLY A 181 0.12 -8.00 6.46
C GLY A 181 0.18 -6.59 7.06
N VAL A 182 0.54 -6.48 8.33
CA VAL A 182 0.77 -5.19 8.99
C VAL A 182 2.25 -4.89 9.03
N GLY A 183 2.66 -3.85 8.32
CA GLY A 183 4.05 -3.47 8.12
C GLY A 183 4.45 -2.18 8.81
N LEU A 184 5.65 -2.20 9.40
CA LEU A 184 6.32 -1.03 9.95
C LEU A 184 7.66 -0.84 9.25
N GLY A 185 7.99 0.41 8.91
CA GLY A 185 9.23 0.70 8.20
C GLY A 185 9.52 2.18 8.02
N LEU A 186 10.31 2.47 6.98
CA LEU A 186 10.77 3.82 6.64
C LEU A 186 10.44 4.12 5.18
N ARG A 187 10.06 5.36 4.92
CA ARG A 187 9.95 5.95 3.58
C ARG A 187 10.94 7.10 3.47
N TYR A 188 11.67 7.17 2.35
CA TYR A 188 12.65 8.22 2.04
C TYR A 188 12.33 8.84 0.68
N ARG A 189 12.22 10.16 0.61
CA ARG A 189 11.98 10.96 -0.61
C ARG A 189 13.27 11.54 -1.15
N PHE A 190 13.43 11.61 -2.46
CA PHE A 190 14.63 12.14 -3.15
C PHE A 190 14.33 12.64 -4.56
#